data_ffcadf1df3d097b85824c9018f9ee067
#
_entry.id   ffcadf1df3d097b85824c9018f9ee067
#
_cell.length_a   1.000
_cell.length_b   1.000
_cell.length_c   1.000
_cell.angle_alpha   90.00
_cell.angle_beta   90.00
_cell.angle_gamma   90.00
#
_symmetry.space_group_name_H-M   'P 1'
#
loop_
_entity.id
_entity.type
_entity.pdbx_description
1 polymer ?
#
loop_
_entity_poly.entity_id
_entity_poly.type
_entity_poly.pdbx_seq_one_letter_code
_entity_poly.pdbx_strand_id
1 'polypeptide(L)'
;MSVRDPAPSTAGRSGPFLDEPRRALRWAGVLLGLGVVLCLLMWSTTCRDVIQHVDDAVFRATEHAEWGPAVALAKVLAFVGGVLVTWCVRVVVLVVLARRRHWLSVAAFALAIVTSEMLIGGLKDAYRRPRPPNGLVTTSGWSFPSGHAVAASVTALGLVIVLVPPGHARWSWERRAVLYASLIALSRVYLRAHWLSDVVGGALLGAGLAIAWPALLVELRQRRSPTAAEAPPDG
;
A
#
# COMPACT_ATOMS: atom_id res chain seq x y z
N MET A 1 -42.98 14.25 39.85
CA MET A 1 -42.33 13.11 39.15
C MET A 1 -41.63 13.71 37.93
N SER A 2 -40.39 14.19 38.13
CA SER A 2 -39.64 14.92 37.10
C SER A 2 -38.81 13.91 36.27
N VAL A 3 -39.20 13.75 35.02
CA VAL A 3 -38.45 12.95 34.03
C VAL A 3 -37.20 13.73 33.70
N ARG A 4 -36.04 13.25 34.13
CA ARG A 4 -34.73 13.76 33.66
C ARG A 4 -34.50 13.23 32.27
N ASP A 5 -34.44 14.13 31.28
CA ASP A 5 -33.96 13.81 29.94
C ASP A 5 -32.52 13.30 30.05
N PRO A 6 -32.20 12.20 29.31
CA PRO A 6 -30.82 11.72 29.24
C PRO A 6 -29.96 12.76 28.52
N ALA A 7 -28.85 13.12 29.15
CA ALA A 7 -27.85 14.04 28.58
C ALA A 7 -27.44 13.58 27.16
N PRO A 8 -27.24 14.50 26.21
CA PRO A 8 -26.81 14.17 24.86
C PRO A 8 -25.47 13.42 24.93
N SER A 9 -25.44 12.22 24.35
CA SER A 9 -24.23 11.42 24.24
C SER A 9 -23.17 12.24 23.48
N THR A 10 -22.02 12.44 24.10
CA THR A 10 -20.82 13.04 23.47
C THR A 10 -20.25 12.08 22.40
N ALA A 11 -21.03 11.83 21.36
CA ALA A 11 -20.60 11.10 20.15
C ALA A 11 -19.74 12.03 19.28
N GLY A 12 -18.52 12.29 19.73
CA GLY A 12 -17.55 13.17 19.04
C GLY A 12 -16.10 12.69 19.15
N ARG A 13 -15.85 11.52 19.72
CA ARG A 13 -14.52 10.90 19.67
C ARG A 13 -14.49 9.95 18.48
N SER A 14 -13.89 10.41 17.36
CA SER A 14 -13.46 9.50 16.30
C SER A 14 -12.65 8.38 16.94
N GLY A 15 -13.26 7.21 17.06
CA GLY A 15 -12.59 5.98 17.51
C GLY A 15 -11.37 5.68 16.62
N PRO A 16 -10.51 4.75 17.01
CA PRO A 16 -9.37 4.37 16.21
C PRO A 16 -9.86 3.92 14.83
N PHE A 17 -9.18 4.34 13.76
CA PHE A 17 -9.52 3.99 12.39
C PHE A 17 -9.29 2.48 12.06
N LEU A 18 -8.93 1.66 13.04
CA LEU A 18 -8.84 0.20 12.98
C LEU A 18 -9.41 -0.41 14.26
N ASP A 19 -10.35 -1.35 14.10
CA ASP A 19 -10.98 -2.05 15.22
C ASP A 19 -10.08 -3.17 15.76
N GLU A 20 -9.38 -3.90 14.86
CA GLU A 20 -8.55 -5.05 15.19
C GLU A 20 -7.08 -4.85 14.75
N PRO A 21 -6.31 -3.98 15.45
CA PRO A 21 -4.94 -3.66 15.03
C PRO A 21 -4.00 -4.88 15.02
N ARG A 22 -4.17 -5.83 15.94
CA ARG A 22 -3.35 -7.05 15.98
C ARG A 22 -3.60 -7.98 14.80
N ARG A 23 -4.84 -8.07 14.33
CA ARG A 23 -5.16 -8.83 13.11
C ARG A 23 -4.58 -8.14 11.88
N ALA A 24 -4.67 -6.82 11.80
CA ALA A 24 -4.05 -6.04 10.75
C ALA A 24 -2.53 -6.18 10.74
N LEU A 25 -1.86 -6.18 11.92
CA LEU A 25 -0.42 -6.42 12.04
C LEU A 25 -0.02 -7.82 11.54
N ARG A 26 -0.84 -8.85 11.82
CA ARG A 26 -0.57 -10.20 11.28
C ARG A 26 -0.60 -10.21 9.76
N TRP A 27 -1.61 -9.61 9.12
CA TRP A 27 -1.68 -9.50 7.66
C TRP A 27 -0.53 -8.65 7.09
N ALA A 28 -0.20 -7.53 7.71
CA ALA A 28 0.97 -6.74 7.33
C ALA A 28 2.26 -7.57 7.40
N GLY A 29 2.44 -8.35 8.47
CA GLY A 29 3.57 -9.25 8.64
C GLY A 29 3.65 -10.32 7.55
N VAL A 30 2.52 -10.92 7.17
CA VAL A 30 2.47 -11.89 6.06
C VAL A 30 2.87 -11.23 4.74
N LEU A 31 2.30 -10.07 4.40
CA LEU A 31 2.59 -9.38 3.15
C LEU A 31 4.06 -8.92 3.08
N LEU A 32 4.55 -8.30 4.15
CA LEU A 32 5.97 -7.89 4.23
C LEU A 32 6.89 -9.11 4.21
N GLY A 33 6.55 -10.18 4.93
CA GLY A 33 7.31 -11.42 4.94
C GLY A 33 7.41 -12.04 3.54
N LEU A 34 6.30 -12.12 2.80
CA LEU A 34 6.31 -12.58 1.40
C LEU A 34 7.14 -11.66 0.49
N GLY A 35 7.02 -10.34 0.68
CA GLY A 35 7.85 -9.37 -0.04
C GLY A 35 9.34 -9.54 0.27
N VAL A 36 9.70 -9.74 1.53
CA VAL A 36 11.10 -10.02 1.94
C VAL A 36 11.59 -11.35 1.39
N VAL A 37 10.76 -12.41 1.45
CA VAL A 37 11.11 -13.70 0.83
C VAL A 37 11.40 -13.53 -0.65
N LEU A 38 10.56 -12.80 -1.39
CA LEU A 38 10.83 -12.53 -2.81
C LEU A 38 12.13 -11.72 -2.99
N CYS A 39 12.41 -10.74 -2.14
CA CYS A 39 13.68 -10.02 -2.16
C CYS A 39 14.87 -10.98 -1.96
N LEU A 40 14.81 -11.88 -0.98
CA LEU A 40 15.87 -12.87 -0.73
C LEU A 40 16.04 -13.86 -1.90
N LEU A 41 14.95 -14.31 -2.48
CA LEU A 41 14.99 -15.17 -3.67
C LEU A 41 15.62 -14.45 -4.87
N MET A 42 15.31 -13.17 -5.06
CA MET A 42 15.92 -12.34 -6.10
C MET A 42 17.41 -12.04 -5.85
N TRP A 43 17.88 -12.17 -4.61
CA TRP A 43 19.30 -12.02 -4.26
C TRP A 43 20.10 -13.30 -4.62
N SER A 44 19.50 -14.48 -4.50
CA SER A 44 20.10 -15.74 -4.91
C SER A 44 20.14 -15.86 -6.44
N THR A 45 21.31 -16.15 -7.00
CA THR A 45 21.46 -16.32 -8.47
C THR A 45 20.57 -17.42 -9.02
N THR A 46 20.58 -18.61 -8.39
CA THR A 46 19.78 -19.77 -8.82
C THR A 46 18.28 -19.48 -8.77
N CYS A 47 17.79 -18.89 -7.66
CA CYS A 47 16.36 -18.59 -7.53
C CYS A 47 15.94 -17.46 -8.47
N ARG A 48 16.80 -16.46 -8.67
CA ARG A 48 16.57 -15.39 -9.63
C ARG A 48 16.40 -15.91 -11.05
N ASP A 49 17.21 -16.88 -11.47
CA ASP A 49 17.11 -17.49 -12.80
C ASP A 49 15.77 -18.21 -13.01
N VAL A 50 15.28 -18.92 -11.99
CA VAL A 50 13.94 -19.53 -12.03
C VAL A 50 12.85 -18.46 -12.13
N ILE A 51 12.93 -17.41 -11.33
CA ILE A 51 11.98 -16.28 -11.38
C ILE A 51 12.04 -15.61 -12.75
N GLN A 52 13.24 -15.42 -13.32
CA GLN A 52 13.43 -14.81 -14.63
C GLN A 52 12.77 -15.63 -15.74
N HIS A 53 12.76 -16.96 -15.68
CA HIS A 53 12.04 -17.79 -16.65
C HIS A 53 10.52 -17.50 -16.64
N VAL A 54 9.93 -17.29 -15.46
CA VAL A 54 8.52 -16.91 -15.34
C VAL A 54 8.31 -15.49 -15.90
N ASP A 55 9.18 -14.55 -15.54
CA ASP A 55 9.13 -13.17 -16.03
C ASP A 55 9.24 -13.14 -17.56
N ASP A 56 10.15 -13.91 -18.15
CA ASP A 56 10.34 -14.03 -19.61
C ASP A 56 9.11 -14.65 -20.30
N ALA A 57 8.45 -15.61 -19.67
CA ALA A 57 7.23 -16.21 -20.22
C ALA A 57 6.10 -15.17 -20.26
N VAL A 58 5.93 -14.39 -19.17
CA VAL A 58 4.94 -13.31 -19.12
C VAL A 58 5.31 -12.19 -20.11
N PHE A 59 6.59 -11.83 -20.21
CA PHE A 59 7.06 -10.85 -21.18
C PHE A 59 6.69 -11.25 -22.62
N ARG A 60 6.99 -12.49 -23.02
CA ARG A 60 6.60 -13.01 -24.36
C ARG A 60 5.08 -12.96 -24.55
N ALA A 61 4.30 -13.30 -23.52
CA ALA A 61 2.85 -13.20 -23.59
C ALA A 61 2.37 -11.75 -23.84
N THR A 62 3.02 -10.76 -23.22
CA THR A 62 2.69 -9.34 -23.47
C THR A 62 3.07 -8.88 -24.87
N GLU A 63 4.15 -9.42 -25.46
CA GLU A 63 4.52 -9.12 -26.85
C GLU A 63 3.46 -9.64 -27.84
N HIS A 64 3.00 -10.88 -27.63
CA HIS A 64 1.97 -11.49 -28.49
C HIS A 64 0.57 -10.84 -28.30
N ALA A 65 0.30 -10.32 -27.10
CA ALA A 65 -0.97 -9.68 -26.76
C ALA A 65 -1.00 -8.17 -27.06
N GLU A 66 0.02 -7.61 -27.74
CA GLU A 66 0.11 -6.18 -28.01
C GLU A 66 -1.05 -5.74 -28.90
N TRP A 67 -1.90 -4.85 -28.36
CA TRP A 67 -3.05 -4.30 -29.03
C TRP A 67 -3.19 -2.81 -28.71
N GLY A 68 -3.27 -1.97 -29.75
CA GLY A 68 -3.21 -0.51 -29.62
C GLY A 68 -4.11 0.09 -28.53
N PRO A 69 -5.42 -0.23 -28.49
CA PRO A 69 -6.32 0.26 -27.45
C PRO A 69 -5.93 -0.19 -26.04
N ALA A 70 -5.43 -1.42 -25.86
CA ALA A 70 -4.95 -1.89 -24.55
C ALA A 70 -3.66 -1.17 -24.15
N VAL A 71 -2.76 -0.88 -25.10
CA VAL A 71 -1.56 -0.06 -24.84
C VAL A 71 -1.96 1.36 -24.40
N ALA A 72 -2.95 1.97 -25.08
CA ALA A 72 -3.46 3.30 -24.71
C ALA A 72 -4.05 3.28 -23.28
N LEU A 73 -4.89 2.30 -22.96
CA LEU A 73 -5.45 2.12 -21.61
C LEU A 73 -4.34 1.92 -20.56
N ALA A 74 -3.36 1.07 -20.86
CA ALA A 74 -2.24 0.83 -19.95
C ALA A 74 -1.40 2.09 -19.72
N LYS A 75 -1.22 2.96 -20.74
CA LYS A 75 -0.56 4.26 -20.59
C LYS A 75 -1.36 5.21 -19.72
N VAL A 76 -2.69 5.25 -19.84
CA VAL A 76 -3.58 6.03 -18.97
C VAL A 76 -3.47 5.53 -17.52
N LEU A 77 -3.54 4.23 -17.29
CA LEU A 77 -3.36 3.63 -15.96
C LEU A 77 -1.98 3.97 -15.38
N ALA A 78 -0.92 3.85 -16.19
CA ALA A 78 0.44 4.20 -15.76
C ALA A 78 0.57 5.70 -15.42
N PHE A 79 -0.10 6.59 -16.14
CA PHE A 79 -0.14 8.02 -15.81
C PHE A 79 -0.87 8.27 -14.49
N VAL A 80 -2.05 7.67 -14.30
CA VAL A 80 -2.85 7.81 -13.06
C VAL A 80 -2.11 7.24 -11.85
N GLY A 81 -1.38 6.12 -12.01
CA GLY A 81 -0.51 5.56 -10.97
C GLY A 81 0.88 6.21 -10.91
N GLY A 82 1.14 7.21 -11.72
CA GLY A 82 2.44 7.87 -11.84
C GLY A 82 2.78 8.78 -10.65
N VAL A 83 4.05 9.17 -10.59
CA VAL A 83 4.62 9.95 -9.46
C VAL A 83 3.83 11.23 -9.21
N LEU A 84 3.56 12.01 -10.26
CA LEU A 84 2.88 13.30 -10.12
C LEU A 84 1.48 13.16 -9.49
N VAL A 85 0.62 12.30 -10.11
CA VAL A 85 -0.76 12.10 -9.64
C VAL A 85 -0.78 11.54 -8.22
N THR A 86 0.06 10.54 -7.96
CA THR A 86 0.15 9.90 -6.64
C THR A 86 0.58 10.88 -5.57
N TRP A 87 1.58 11.74 -5.83
CA TRP A 87 2.02 12.76 -4.88
C TRP A 87 0.98 13.86 -4.68
N CYS A 88 0.30 14.31 -5.73
CA CYS A 88 -0.82 15.25 -5.57
C CYS A 88 -1.90 14.70 -4.63
N VAL A 89 -2.31 13.45 -4.83
CA VAL A 89 -3.31 12.77 -3.97
C VAL A 89 -2.80 12.67 -2.53
N ARG A 90 -1.56 12.22 -2.33
CA ARG A 90 -0.94 12.07 -1.00
C ARG A 90 -0.91 13.40 -0.24
N VAL A 91 -0.46 14.46 -0.89
CA VAL A 91 -0.37 15.80 -0.28
C VAL A 91 -1.75 16.33 0.08
N VAL A 92 -2.73 16.25 -0.84
CA VAL A 92 -4.11 16.69 -0.57
C VAL A 92 -4.68 15.96 0.65
N VAL A 93 -4.51 14.65 0.73
CA VAL A 93 -5.03 13.85 1.86
C VAL A 93 -4.33 14.20 3.17
N LEU A 94 -3.00 14.32 3.17
CA LEU A 94 -2.27 14.73 4.36
C LEU A 94 -2.71 16.12 4.86
N VAL A 95 -2.91 17.08 3.95
CA VAL A 95 -3.40 18.41 4.29
C VAL A 95 -4.83 18.36 4.86
N VAL A 96 -5.74 17.59 4.24
CA VAL A 96 -7.12 17.41 4.73
C VAL A 96 -7.13 16.79 6.12
N LEU A 97 -6.37 15.73 6.34
CA LEU A 97 -6.26 15.06 7.64
C LEU A 97 -5.68 16.00 8.71
N ALA A 98 -4.64 16.76 8.37
CA ALA A 98 -4.02 17.73 9.28
C ALA A 98 -4.99 18.86 9.65
N ARG A 99 -5.72 19.43 8.68
CA ARG A 99 -6.75 20.46 8.94
C ARG A 99 -7.89 19.94 9.82
N ARG A 100 -8.24 18.66 9.67
CA ARG A 100 -9.22 17.97 10.52
C ARG A 100 -8.63 17.52 11.87
N ARG A 101 -7.35 17.79 12.13
CA ARG A 101 -6.63 17.41 13.35
C ARG A 101 -6.58 15.88 13.60
N HIS A 102 -6.67 15.07 12.55
CA HIS A 102 -6.54 13.62 12.64
C HIS A 102 -5.05 13.20 12.66
N TRP A 103 -4.31 13.68 13.66
CA TRP A 103 -2.84 13.56 13.71
C TRP A 103 -2.32 12.11 13.66
N LEU A 104 -3.06 11.17 14.25
CA LEU A 104 -2.68 9.74 14.18
C LEU A 104 -2.75 9.21 12.74
N SER A 105 -3.80 9.57 12.00
CA SER A 105 -3.94 9.22 10.58
C SER A 105 -2.88 9.88 9.72
N VAL A 106 -2.54 11.15 10.01
CA VAL A 106 -1.43 11.87 9.35
C VAL A 106 -0.13 11.11 9.55
N ALA A 107 0.22 10.79 10.80
CA ALA A 107 1.45 10.08 11.13
C ALA A 107 1.50 8.70 10.46
N ALA A 108 0.41 7.92 10.52
CA ALA A 108 0.31 6.60 9.92
C ALA A 108 0.54 6.64 8.41
N PHE A 109 -0.15 7.54 7.72
CA PHE A 109 -0.05 7.65 6.26
C PHE A 109 1.29 8.22 5.81
N ALA A 110 1.80 9.25 6.50
CA ALA A 110 3.11 9.84 6.21
C ALA A 110 4.25 8.82 6.41
N LEU A 111 4.24 8.05 7.50
CA LEU A 111 5.23 7.00 7.75
C LEU A 111 5.19 5.91 6.69
N ALA A 112 4.00 5.47 6.26
CA ALA A 112 3.86 4.50 5.18
C ALA A 112 4.45 5.03 3.87
N ILE A 113 4.21 6.30 3.52
CA ILE A 113 4.78 6.94 2.34
C ILE A 113 6.31 7.02 2.46
N VAL A 114 6.83 7.62 3.52
CA VAL A 114 8.27 7.85 3.67
C VAL A 114 9.04 6.54 3.65
N THR A 115 8.60 5.55 4.43
CA THR A 115 9.27 4.23 4.45
C THR A 115 9.20 3.51 3.12
N SER A 116 8.10 3.66 2.35
CA SER A 116 8.00 3.08 1.01
C SER A 116 8.95 3.72 0.01
N GLU A 117 9.09 5.05 0.02
CA GLU A 117 10.02 5.75 -0.88
C GLU A 117 11.48 5.40 -0.56
N MET A 118 11.85 5.35 0.73
CA MET A 118 13.19 4.92 1.15
C MET A 118 13.47 3.47 0.73
N LEU A 119 12.49 2.58 0.90
CA LEU A 119 12.60 1.17 0.52
C LEU A 119 12.78 1.01 -1.00
N ILE A 120 12.01 1.75 -1.82
CA ILE A 120 12.14 1.72 -3.27
C ILE A 120 13.56 2.14 -3.68
N GLY A 121 14.07 3.25 -3.16
CA GLY A 121 15.42 3.75 -3.47
C GLY A 121 16.49 2.73 -3.10
N GLY A 122 16.50 2.29 -1.84
CA GLY A 122 17.49 1.34 -1.33
C GLY A 122 17.49 0.00 -2.07
N LEU A 123 16.31 -0.58 -2.37
CA LEU A 123 16.24 -1.84 -3.11
C LEU A 123 16.66 -1.67 -4.56
N LYS A 124 16.31 -0.57 -5.23
CA LYS A 124 16.75 -0.31 -6.61
C LYS A 124 18.26 -0.27 -6.70
N ASP A 125 18.91 0.42 -5.80
CA ASP A 125 20.37 0.55 -5.78
C ASP A 125 21.06 -0.77 -5.39
N ALA A 126 20.43 -1.58 -4.53
CA ALA A 126 20.95 -2.88 -4.13
C ALA A 126 20.88 -3.91 -5.27
N TYR A 127 19.70 -4.02 -5.93
CA TYR A 127 19.48 -5.06 -6.94
C TYR A 127 19.99 -4.70 -8.34
N ARG A 128 19.99 -3.44 -8.71
CA ARG A 128 20.41 -2.95 -10.03
C ARG A 128 19.89 -3.79 -11.18
N ARG A 129 18.64 -4.27 -11.05
CA ARG A 129 18.04 -5.15 -12.03
C ARG A 129 17.72 -4.41 -13.32
N PRO A 130 18.15 -4.92 -14.51
CA PRO A 130 17.78 -4.34 -15.78
C PRO A 130 16.29 -4.48 -16.05
N ARG A 131 15.74 -3.56 -16.83
CA ARG A 131 14.33 -3.60 -17.25
C ARG A 131 14.13 -4.54 -18.42
N PRO A 132 12.86 -4.97 -18.67
CA PRO A 132 12.51 -5.66 -19.90
C PRO A 132 12.94 -4.86 -21.14
N PRO A 133 13.36 -5.53 -22.22
CA PRO A 133 13.63 -4.87 -23.50
C PRO A 133 12.33 -4.38 -24.17
N ASN A 134 12.46 -3.58 -25.23
CA ASN A 134 11.33 -3.15 -26.07
C ASN A 134 10.16 -2.53 -25.30
N GLY A 135 10.44 -1.74 -24.24
CA GLY A 135 9.42 -1.07 -23.44
C GLY A 135 8.59 -0.07 -24.26
N LEU A 136 7.26 -0.10 -24.07
CA LEU A 136 6.29 0.77 -24.77
C LEU A 136 6.19 2.17 -24.16
N VAL A 137 6.97 2.46 -23.12
CA VAL A 137 7.08 3.76 -22.44
C VAL A 137 8.52 4.02 -22.02
N THR A 138 8.90 5.29 -22.04
CA THR A 138 10.22 5.71 -21.53
C THR A 138 10.26 5.51 -20.01
N THR A 139 11.31 4.87 -19.54
CA THR A 139 11.54 4.61 -18.12
C THR A 139 13.01 4.88 -17.78
N SER A 140 13.28 5.28 -16.54
CA SER A 140 14.64 5.51 -16.03
C SER A 140 14.91 4.63 -14.81
N GLY A 141 16.20 4.41 -14.54
CA GLY A 141 16.66 3.68 -13.36
C GLY A 141 16.33 2.18 -13.38
N TRP A 142 16.62 1.51 -12.27
CA TRP A 142 16.53 0.08 -12.11
C TRP A 142 15.09 -0.46 -12.03
N SER A 143 14.92 -1.75 -12.37
CA SER A 143 13.59 -2.35 -12.49
C SER A 143 12.98 -2.74 -11.14
N PHE A 144 13.71 -3.44 -10.28
CA PHE A 144 13.18 -4.00 -9.02
C PHE A 144 13.38 -3.06 -7.81
N PRO A 145 12.37 -2.92 -6.96
CA PRO A 145 10.97 -3.23 -7.19
C PRO A 145 10.27 -2.17 -8.04
N SER A 146 9.05 -2.45 -8.51
CA SER A 146 8.25 -1.48 -9.27
C SER A 146 7.74 -0.35 -8.38
N GLY A 147 8.23 0.88 -8.61
CA GLY A 147 7.79 2.06 -7.86
C GLY A 147 6.30 2.36 -8.02
N HIS A 148 5.72 2.14 -9.22
CA HIS A 148 4.29 2.31 -9.44
C HIS A 148 3.46 1.31 -8.62
N ALA A 149 3.89 0.06 -8.53
CA ALA A 149 3.19 -0.96 -7.76
C ALA A 149 3.23 -0.65 -6.25
N VAL A 150 4.40 -0.26 -5.73
CA VAL A 150 4.55 0.19 -4.33
C VAL A 150 3.66 1.40 -4.07
N ALA A 151 3.79 2.45 -4.89
CA ALA A 151 3.09 3.71 -4.69
C ALA A 151 1.56 3.55 -4.78
N ALA A 152 1.06 2.78 -5.76
CA ALA A 152 -0.36 2.49 -5.90
C ALA A 152 -0.91 1.73 -4.69
N SER A 153 -0.19 0.69 -4.22
CA SER A 153 -0.60 -0.10 -3.05
C SER A 153 -0.60 0.73 -1.78
N VAL A 154 0.48 1.47 -1.49
CA VAL A 154 0.56 2.36 -0.31
C VAL A 154 -0.53 3.41 -0.33
N THR A 155 -0.73 4.05 -1.49
CA THR A 155 -1.68 5.15 -1.58
C THR A 155 -3.12 4.65 -1.51
N ALA A 156 -3.50 3.67 -2.33
CA ALA A 156 -4.89 3.21 -2.39
C ALA A 156 -5.35 2.55 -1.07
N LEU A 157 -4.55 1.62 -0.53
CA LEU A 157 -4.88 0.98 0.74
C LEU A 157 -4.77 1.96 1.92
N GLY A 158 -3.72 2.78 1.94
CA GLY A 158 -3.55 3.80 2.96
C GLY A 158 -4.72 4.78 3.02
N LEU A 159 -5.22 5.24 1.86
CA LEU A 159 -6.41 6.10 1.77
C LEU A 159 -7.63 5.43 2.40
N VAL A 160 -7.91 4.19 2.03
CA VAL A 160 -9.05 3.45 2.61
C VAL A 160 -8.90 3.34 4.12
N ILE A 161 -7.71 3.00 4.60
CA ILE A 161 -7.45 2.82 6.02
C ILE A 161 -7.67 4.12 6.81
N VAL A 162 -7.19 5.26 6.31
CA VAL A 162 -7.23 6.52 7.07
C VAL A 162 -8.50 7.33 6.87
N LEU A 163 -9.27 7.10 5.78
CA LEU A 163 -10.46 7.89 5.44
C LEU A 163 -11.77 7.15 5.63
N VAL A 164 -11.78 5.82 5.48
CA VAL A 164 -13.01 5.02 5.55
C VAL A 164 -13.14 4.39 6.94
N PRO A 165 -14.19 4.67 7.70
CA PRO A 165 -14.43 4.03 9.00
C PRO A 165 -14.51 2.50 8.87
N PRO A 166 -14.12 1.74 9.93
CA PRO A 166 -14.34 0.31 9.98
C PRO A 166 -15.81 -0.07 9.77
N GLY A 167 -16.06 -1.24 9.19
CA GLY A 167 -17.40 -1.76 8.93
C GLY A 167 -17.57 -2.36 7.54
N HIS A 168 -18.79 -2.82 7.21
CA HIS A 168 -19.08 -3.51 5.95
C HIS A 168 -18.75 -2.69 4.68
N ALA A 169 -18.98 -1.38 4.70
CA ALA A 169 -18.66 -0.50 3.58
C ALA A 169 -17.16 -0.47 3.28
N ARG A 170 -16.30 -0.60 4.30
CA ARG A 170 -14.85 -0.61 4.15
C ARG A 170 -14.35 -1.77 3.30
N TRP A 171 -14.92 -2.96 3.46
CA TRP A 171 -14.57 -4.15 2.67
C TRP A 171 -14.69 -3.92 1.15
N SER A 172 -15.71 -3.19 0.74
CA SER A 172 -15.88 -2.85 -0.67
C SER A 172 -14.83 -1.85 -1.16
N TRP A 173 -14.43 -0.90 -0.33
CA TRP A 173 -13.37 0.04 -0.65
C TRP A 173 -11.99 -0.60 -0.66
N GLU A 174 -11.70 -1.51 0.27
CA GLU A 174 -10.46 -2.29 0.27
C GLU A 174 -10.31 -3.12 -1.01
N ARG A 175 -11.37 -3.81 -1.44
CA ARG A 175 -11.37 -4.56 -2.71
C ARG A 175 -11.14 -3.64 -3.92
N ARG A 176 -11.75 -2.46 -3.94
CA ARG A 176 -11.52 -1.46 -5.00
C ARG A 176 -10.09 -0.94 -4.98
N ALA A 177 -9.52 -0.71 -3.81
CA ALA A 177 -8.12 -0.30 -3.66
C ALA A 177 -7.16 -1.37 -4.16
N VAL A 178 -7.39 -2.65 -3.81
CA VAL A 178 -6.61 -3.79 -4.32
C VAL A 178 -6.75 -3.89 -5.84
N LEU A 179 -7.97 -3.82 -6.38
CA LEU A 179 -8.19 -3.85 -7.83
C LEU A 179 -7.45 -2.71 -8.54
N TYR A 180 -7.57 -1.48 -8.02
CA TYR A 180 -6.86 -0.32 -8.57
C TYR A 180 -5.33 -0.54 -8.56
N ALA A 181 -4.76 -0.93 -7.41
CA ALA A 181 -3.33 -1.19 -7.30
C ALA A 181 -2.86 -2.30 -8.25
N SER A 182 -3.67 -3.36 -8.40
CA SER A 182 -3.39 -4.46 -9.34
C SER A 182 -3.43 -4.00 -10.79
N LEU A 183 -4.41 -3.18 -11.19
CA LEU A 183 -4.49 -2.63 -12.55
C LEU A 183 -3.30 -1.74 -12.86
N ILE A 184 -2.87 -0.88 -11.93
CA ILE A 184 -1.66 -0.08 -12.10
C ILE A 184 -0.42 -0.98 -12.22
N ALA A 185 -0.27 -1.97 -11.35
CA ALA A 185 0.85 -2.90 -11.37
C ALA A 185 0.91 -3.68 -12.71
N LEU A 186 -0.20 -4.26 -13.15
CA LEU A 186 -0.31 -5.01 -14.40
C LEU A 186 -0.07 -4.13 -15.63
N SER A 187 -0.49 -2.86 -15.59
CA SER A 187 -0.20 -1.93 -16.67
C SER A 187 1.30 -1.78 -16.91
N ARG A 188 2.13 -1.86 -15.84
CA ARG A 188 3.60 -1.77 -15.96
C ARG A 188 4.22 -3.00 -16.59
N VAL A 189 3.64 -4.18 -16.34
CA VAL A 189 4.04 -5.42 -17.01
C VAL A 189 3.65 -5.37 -18.48
N TYR A 190 2.40 -5.01 -18.77
CA TYR A 190 1.89 -4.92 -20.13
C TYR A 190 2.66 -3.92 -21.00
N LEU A 191 3.05 -2.80 -20.41
CA LEU A 191 3.90 -1.79 -21.06
C LEU A 191 5.40 -2.19 -21.13
N ARG A 192 5.75 -3.39 -20.69
CA ARG A 192 7.14 -3.89 -20.66
C ARG A 192 8.11 -2.93 -19.95
N ALA A 193 7.58 -2.20 -18.96
CA ALA A 193 8.35 -1.28 -18.13
C ALA A 193 8.98 -1.97 -16.92
N HIS A 194 8.36 -3.06 -16.47
CA HIS A 194 8.75 -3.88 -15.33
C HIS A 194 8.46 -5.37 -15.58
N TRP A 195 9.25 -6.22 -14.96
CA TRP A 195 9.00 -7.65 -14.87
C TRP A 195 7.81 -7.94 -13.95
N LEU A 196 7.18 -9.12 -14.09
CA LEU A 196 6.08 -9.53 -13.20
C LEU A 196 6.53 -9.56 -11.74
N SER A 197 7.69 -10.13 -11.46
CA SER A 197 8.24 -10.20 -10.10
C SER A 197 8.52 -8.83 -9.49
N ASP A 198 8.89 -7.80 -10.29
CA ASP A 198 9.07 -6.43 -9.80
C ASP A 198 7.76 -5.84 -9.26
N VAL A 199 6.65 -6.10 -9.97
CA VAL A 199 5.35 -5.55 -9.56
C VAL A 199 4.72 -6.34 -8.42
N VAL A 200 4.93 -7.66 -8.37
CA VAL A 200 4.49 -8.49 -7.25
C VAL A 200 5.23 -8.09 -5.97
N GLY A 201 6.57 -7.99 -6.02
CA GLY A 201 7.37 -7.53 -4.89
C GLY A 201 6.96 -6.13 -4.43
N GLY A 202 6.79 -5.22 -5.38
CA GLY A 202 6.33 -3.85 -5.08
C GLY A 202 4.95 -3.80 -4.44
N ALA A 203 3.98 -4.59 -4.95
CA ALA A 203 2.63 -4.64 -4.40
C ALA A 203 2.60 -5.22 -2.99
N LEU A 204 3.33 -6.30 -2.73
CA LEU A 204 3.41 -6.93 -1.40
C LEU A 204 4.03 -5.99 -0.37
N LEU A 205 5.17 -5.38 -0.69
CA LEU A 205 5.86 -4.44 0.20
C LEU A 205 4.99 -3.20 0.45
N GLY A 206 4.40 -2.63 -0.61
CA GLY A 206 3.54 -1.45 -0.50
C GLY A 206 2.28 -1.71 0.31
N ALA A 207 1.57 -2.81 0.07
CA ALA A 207 0.38 -3.19 0.81
C ALA A 207 0.71 -3.47 2.29
N GLY A 208 1.81 -4.18 2.54
CA GLY A 208 2.27 -4.46 3.89
C GLY A 208 2.58 -3.18 4.68
N LEU A 209 3.27 -2.21 4.09
CA LEU A 209 3.56 -0.91 4.73
C LEU A 209 2.30 -0.08 4.95
N ALA A 210 1.36 -0.08 4.00
CA ALA A 210 0.08 0.61 4.11
C ALA A 210 -0.74 0.14 5.32
N ILE A 211 -0.63 -1.13 5.69
CA ILE A 211 -1.34 -1.73 6.81
C ILE A 211 -0.52 -1.64 8.11
N ALA A 212 0.81 -1.85 8.03
CA ALA A 212 1.68 -1.95 9.20
C ALA A 212 1.68 -0.68 10.06
N TRP A 213 1.91 0.49 9.46
CA TRP A 213 2.02 1.74 10.20
C TRP A 213 0.72 2.14 10.90
N PRO A 214 -0.45 2.14 10.23
CA PRO A 214 -1.72 2.38 10.91
C PRO A 214 -1.96 1.41 12.07
N ALA A 215 -1.75 0.12 11.84
CA ALA A 215 -2.00 -0.90 12.85
C ALA A 215 -1.05 -0.78 14.06
N LEU A 216 0.23 -0.51 13.80
CA LEU A 216 1.24 -0.30 14.85
C LEU A 216 0.90 0.91 15.72
N LEU A 217 0.57 2.05 15.10
CA LEU A 217 0.28 3.28 15.86
C LEU A 217 -1.01 3.15 16.67
N VAL A 218 -2.03 2.46 16.16
CA VAL A 218 -3.26 2.19 16.92
C VAL A 218 -2.97 1.25 18.11
N GLU A 219 -2.25 0.16 17.90
CA GLU A 219 -1.87 -0.77 18.96
C GLU A 219 -1.04 -0.08 20.05
N LEU A 220 -0.05 0.74 19.67
CA LEU A 220 0.78 1.49 20.64
C LEU A 220 -0.05 2.49 21.44
N ARG A 221 -1.02 3.16 20.80
CA ARG A 221 -1.93 4.07 21.49
C ARG A 221 -2.83 3.33 22.48
N GLN A 222 -3.38 2.17 22.10
CA GLN A 222 -4.21 1.36 22.99
C GLN A 222 -3.45 0.88 24.21
N ARG A 223 -2.19 0.47 24.06
CA ARG A 223 -1.33 0.04 25.18
C ARG A 223 -1.00 1.18 26.17
N ARG A 224 -0.94 2.43 25.68
CA ARG A 224 -0.63 3.59 26.52
C ARG A 224 -1.85 4.15 27.26
N SER A 225 -3.05 3.73 26.91
CA SER A 225 -4.31 4.08 27.58
C SER A 225 -4.89 2.82 28.21
N PRO A 226 -4.38 2.33 29.34
CA PRO A 226 -4.98 1.21 30.06
C PRO A 226 -6.41 1.62 30.41
N THR A 227 -7.37 0.77 30.12
CA THR A 227 -8.77 0.99 30.44
C THR A 227 -8.88 1.19 31.96
N ALA A 228 -9.62 2.21 32.38
CA ALA A 228 -9.98 2.50 33.79
C ALA A 228 -10.86 1.38 34.42
N ALA A 229 -10.74 0.16 33.96
CA ALA A 229 -11.46 -1.02 34.42
C ALA A 229 -10.75 -1.80 35.53
N GLU A 230 -9.55 -1.35 35.98
CA GLU A 230 -8.81 -1.93 37.12
C GLU A 230 -8.66 -0.95 38.28
N ALA A 231 -9.65 -0.08 38.49
CA ALA A 231 -9.76 0.55 39.80
C ALA A 231 -10.30 -0.52 40.79
N PRO A 232 -9.59 -0.85 41.88
CA PRO A 232 -10.14 -1.73 42.89
C PRO A 232 -11.43 -1.12 43.45
N PRO A 233 -12.47 -1.93 43.76
CA PRO A 233 -13.65 -1.40 44.40
C PRO A 233 -13.24 -0.76 45.72
N ASP A 234 -13.61 0.53 45.83
CA ASP A 234 -13.39 1.30 47.05
C ASP A 234 -13.97 0.50 48.24
N GLY A 235 -13.06 0.12 49.20
CA GLY A 235 -13.38 -0.56 50.41
C GLY A 235 -14.07 0.35 51.46
#